data_687019a990f0f99f46b19cc3bf0ae4ba
#
_entry.id   687019a990f0f99f46b19cc3bf0ae4ba
#
_cell.length_a   1.000
_cell.length_b   1.000
_cell.length_c   1.000
_cell.angle_alpha   90.00
_cell.angle_beta   90.00
_cell.angle_gamma   90.00
#
_symmetry.space_group_name_H-M   'P 1'
#
loop_
_entity.id
_entity.type
_entity.pdbx_description
1 polymer ?
#
loop_
_entity_poly.entity_id
_entity_poly.type
_entity_poly.pdbx_seq_one_letter_code
_entity_poly.pdbx_strand_id
1 'polypeptide(L)'
;MSHVRIDKLQRQAGKGGYAVPHLLGSNIEMVLGHIRAAEDKQSPLALGFAPEVFSMIPLEVSLPMLVNAAKRAKVPVATQLEHGHDFDTIMQAIQLGVSSVMFDGSDLSYEENVKQTQEIVKVAHAFGVAVEGELGCVGGSA
;
A
#
# COMPACT_ATOMS: atom_id res chain seq x y z
N MET A 1 -16.39 5.32 -6.72
CA MET A 1 -15.10 4.69 -7.09
C MET A 1 -14.65 3.85 -5.92
N SER A 2 -14.40 2.56 -6.14
CA SER A 2 -13.95 1.62 -5.09
C SER A 2 -12.47 1.74 -4.77
N HIS A 3 -11.61 2.04 -5.76
CA HIS A 3 -10.17 2.24 -5.56
C HIS A 3 -9.89 3.63 -4.99
N VAL A 4 -9.35 3.69 -3.78
CA VAL A 4 -9.17 4.92 -3.00
C VAL A 4 -7.80 4.95 -2.32
N ARG A 5 -7.36 6.13 -1.89
CA ARG A 5 -6.13 6.30 -1.10
C ARG A 5 -6.33 5.80 0.32
N ILE A 6 -5.27 5.22 0.91
CA ILE A 6 -5.31 4.68 2.27
C ILE A 6 -5.62 5.77 3.32
N ASP A 7 -5.08 6.98 3.17
CA ASP A 7 -5.30 8.09 4.10
C ASP A 7 -6.78 8.51 4.19
N LYS A 8 -7.56 8.32 3.12
CA LYS A 8 -9.01 8.55 3.16
C LYS A 8 -9.71 7.53 4.05
N LEU A 9 -9.33 6.26 3.94
CA LEU A 9 -9.87 5.18 4.78
C LEU A 9 -9.52 5.41 6.25
N GLN A 10 -8.26 5.72 6.52
CA GLN A 10 -7.76 5.97 7.88
C GLN A 10 -8.46 7.17 8.54
N ARG A 11 -8.65 8.28 7.80
CA ARG A 11 -9.37 9.45 8.33
C ARG A 11 -10.84 9.14 8.64
N GLN A 12 -11.50 8.33 7.82
CA GLN A 12 -12.87 7.89 8.07
C GLN A 12 -12.94 6.97 9.29
N ALA A 13 -12.01 6.02 9.40
CA ALA A 13 -11.90 5.10 10.51
C ALA A 13 -11.66 5.82 11.83
N GLY A 14 -10.73 6.80 11.85
CA GLY A 14 -10.47 7.62 13.04
C GLY A 14 -11.68 8.42 13.50
N LYS A 15 -12.47 8.97 12.56
CA LYS A 15 -13.72 9.67 12.90
C LYS A 15 -14.83 8.73 13.38
N GLY A 16 -14.85 7.50 12.83
CA GLY A 16 -15.88 6.51 13.13
C GLY A 16 -15.54 5.60 14.31
N GLY A 17 -14.32 5.68 14.87
CA GLY A 17 -13.89 4.84 15.99
C GLY A 17 -13.70 3.36 15.61
N TYR A 18 -13.28 3.06 14.37
CA TYR A 18 -13.02 1.70 13.90
C TYR A 18 -11.64 1.58 13.22
N ALA A 19 -11.16 0.36 13.03
CA ALA A 19 -9.93 0.08 12.29
C ALA A 19 -10.24 -0.40 10.86
N VAL A 20 -9.34 -0.09 9.91
CA VAL A 20 -9.35 -0.66 8.56
C VAL A 20 -8.33 -1.79 8.53
N PRO A 21 -8.70 -3.01 8.13
CA PRO A 21 -7.73 -4.08 7.97
C PRO A 21 -6.81 -3.78 6.80
N HIS A 22 -5.51 -4.01 6.99
CA HIS A 22 -4.52 -4.02 5.94
C HIS A 22 -4.04 -5.46 5.76
N LEU A 23 -4.32 -6.05 4.61
CA LEU A 23 -4.06 -7.46 4.32
C LEU A 23 -3.06 -7.57 3.16
N LEU A 24 -2.04 -8.40 3.36
CA LEU A 24 -1.07 -8.71 2.32
C LEU A 24 -1.56 -9.88 1.46
N GLY A 25 -1.27 -9.81 0.18
CA GLY A 25 -1.47 -10.90 -0.76
C GLY A 25 -0.14 -11.47 -1.24
N SER A 26 -0.14 -12.73 -1.64
CA SER A 26 0.98 -13.37 -2.34
C SER A 26 0.57 -13.97 -3.67
N ASN A 27 -0.73 -13.96 -3.98
CA ASN A 27 -1.29 -14.41 -5.26
C ASN A 27 -2.68 -13.81 -5.47
N ILE A 28 -3.25 -14.01 -6.69
CA ILE A 28 -4.56 -13.46 -7.04
C ILE A 28 -5.71 -14.06 -6.23
N GLU A 29 -5.62 -15.33 -5.86
CA GLU A 29 -6.65 -16.03 -5.10
C GLU A 29 -6.81 -15.42 -3.71
N MET A 30 -5.70 -15.09 -3.03
CA MET A 30 -5.71 -14.37 -1.76
C MET A 30 -6.33 -12.99 -1.90
N VAL A 31 -5.90 -12.21 -2.90
CA VAL A 31 -6.43 -10.87 -3.17
C VAL A 31 -7.95 -10.92 -3.36
N LEU A 32 -8.44 -11.83 -4.20
CA LEU A 32 -9.87 -11.98 -4.45
C LEU A 32 -10.63 -12.50 -3.21
N GLY A 33 -10.00 -13.37 -2.42
CA GLY A 33 -10.55 -13.85 -1.15
C GLY A 33 -10.73 -12.69 -0.14
N HIS A 34 -9.72 -11.85 0.01
CA HIS A 34 -9.77 -10.67 0.89
C HIS A 34 -10.86 -9.68 0.45
N ILE A 35 -10.96 -9.41 -0.86
CA ILE A 35 -12.00 -8.52 -1.39
C ILE A 35 -13.40 -9.09 -1.13
N ARG A 36 -13.62 -10.39 -1.39
CA ARG A 36 -14.92 -11.03 -1.11
C ARG A 36 -15.29 -10.94 0.37
N ALA A 37 -14.34 -11.22 1.28
CA ALA A 37 -14.57 -11.10 2.70
C ALA A 37 -14.93 -9.66 3.11
N ALA A 38 -14.25 -8.67 2.54
CA ALA A 38 -14.54 -7.25 2.78
C ALA A 38 -15.93 -6.86 2.24
N GLU A 39 -16.30 -7.36 1.05
CA GLU A 39 -17.64 -7.14 0.47
C GLU A 39 -18.74 -7.77 1.31
N ASP A 40 -18.56 -9.01 1.78
CA ASP A 40 -19.52 -9.71 2.65
C ASP A 40 -19.71 -8.98 3.98
N LYS A 41 -18.66 -8.33 4.50
CA LYS A 41 -18.70 -7.55 5.74
C LYS A 41 -19.03 -6.08 5.53
N GLN A 42 -19.21 -5.62 4.30
CA GLN A 42 -19.39 -4.19 3.96
C GLN A 42 -18.30 -3.31 4.58
N SER A 43 -17.07 -3.83 4.64
CA SER A 43 -15.90 -3.19 5.28
C SER A 43 -14.97 -2.58 4.25
N PRO A 44 -14.40 -1.39 4.50
CA PRO A 44 -13.27 -0.92 3.73
C PRO A 44 -12.04 -1.83 3.95
N LEU A 45 -11.12 -1.84 3.00
CA LEU A 45 -9.96 -2.71 3.00
C LEU A 45 -8.74 -1.98 2.45
N ALA A 46 -7.56 -2.21 3.03
CA ALA A 46 -6.28 -1.94 2.41
C ALA A 46 -5.63 -3.27 2.00
N LEU A 47 -5.07 -3.32 0.79
CA LEU A 47 -4.38 -4.47 0.22
C LEU A 47 -2.98 -4.08 -0.22
N GLY A 48 -1.99 -4.89 0.12
CA GLY A 48 -0.60 -4.66 -0.25
C GLY A 48 0.11 -5.90 -0.77
N PHE A 49 1.19 -5.62 -1.50
CA PHE A 49 2.24 -6.58 -1.79
C PHE A 49 3.56 -6.01 -1.27
N ALA A 50 4.31 -6.86 -0.55
CA ALA A 50 5.65 -6.57 -0.09
C ALA A 50 6.70 -7.05 -1.12
N PRO A 51 7.93 -6.49 -1.10
CA PRO A 51 8.98 -6.82 -2.08
C PRO A 51 9.32 -8.30 -2.19
N GLU A 52 9.14 -9.08 -1.11
CA GLU A 52 9.40 -10.53 -1.10
C GLU A 52 8.54 -11.28 -2.13
N VAL A 53 7.35 -10.78 -2.43
CA VAL A 53 6.46 -11.37 -3.44
C VAL A 53 7.00 -11.20 -4.85
N PHE A 54 7.80 -10.16 -5.10
CA PHE A 54 8.27 -9.83 -6.46
C PHE A 54 9.28 -10.83 -7.02
N SER A 55 9.89 -11.64 -6.16
CA SER A 55 10.70 -12.80 -6.61
C SER A 55 9.84 -13.91 -7.24
N MET A 56 8.57 -14.01 -6.87
CA MET A 56 7.62 -15.00 -7.41
C MET A 56 6.76 -14.40 -8.52
N ILE A 57 6.28 -13.18 -8.35
CA ILE A 57 5.44 -12.47 -9.31
C ILE A 57 6.04 -11.07 -9.51
N PRO A 58 6.64 -10.77 -10.67
CA PRO A 58 7.24 -9.47 -10.91
C PRO A 58 6.30 -8.30 -10.59
N LEU A 59 6.87 -7.21 -10.10
CA LEU A 59 6.14 -6.01 -9.66
C LEU A 59 5.20 -5.48 -10.76
N GLU A 60 5.65 -5.52 -12.02
CA GLU A 60 4.90 -5.07 -13.20
C GLU A 60 3.65 -5.93 -13.49
N VAL A 61 3.59 -7.13 -12.91
CA VAL A 61 2.44 -8.03 -13.01
C VAL A 61 1.58 -7.93 -11.76
N SER A 62 2.19 -8.01 -10.59
CA SER A 62 1.50 -8.09 -9.31
C SER A 62 0.74 -6.81 -8.96
N LEU A 63 1.34 -5.64 -9.09
CA LEU A 63 0.67 -4.38 -8.72
C LEU A 63 -0.49 -4.00 -9.64
N PRO A 64 -0.40 -4.12 -10.99
CA PRO A 64 -1.57 -3.90 -11.84
C PRO A 64 -2.71 -4.90 -11.57
N MET A 65 -2.40 -6.14 -11.24
CA MET A 65 -3.38 -7.14 -10.83
C MET A 65 -4.13 -6.69 -9.57
N LEU A 66 -3.40 -6.25 -8.54
CA LEU A 66 -3.96 -5.71 -7.30
C LEU A 66 -4.86 -4.49 -7.56
N VAL A 67 -4.38 -3.53 -8.35
CA VAL A 67 -5.11 -2.31 -8.71
C VAL A 67 -6.39 -2.63 -9.47
N ASN A 68 -6.33 -3.56 -10.44
CA ASN A 68 -7.50 -3.96 -11.22
C ASN A 68 -8.54 -4.67 -10.34
N ALA A 69 -8.12 -5.52 -9.41
CA ALA A 69 -9.01 -6.16 -8.46
C ALA A 69 -9.71 -5.11 -7.55
N ALA A 70 -8.95 -4.15 -7.01
CA ALA A 70 -9.50 -3.07 -6.18
C ALA A 70 -10.51 -2.18 -6.93
N LYS A 71 -10.25 -1.85 -8.21
CA LYS A 71 -11.17 -1.08 -9.05
C LYS A 71 -12.52 -1.77 -9.27
N ARG A 72 -12.58 -3.09 -9.18
CA ARG A 72 -13.80 -3.89 -9.40
C ARG A 72 -14.54 -4.21 -8.09
N ALA A 73 -13.95 -3.94 -6.94
CA ALA A 73 -14.57 -4.19 -5.65
C ALA A 73 -15.84 -3.34 -5.45
N LYS A 74 -16.76 -3.84 -4.64
CA LYS A 74 -18.02 -3.15 -4.26
C LYS A 74 -17.87 -2.31 -2.98
N VAL A 75 -16.73 -2.43 -2.31
CA VAL A 75 -16.37 -1.65 -1.11
C VAL A 75 -15.13 -0.80 -1.40
N PRO A 76 -14.85 0.25 -0.60
CA PRO A 76 -13.64 1.03 -0.76
C PRO A 76 -12.38 0.19 -0.48
N VAL A 77 -11.44 0.15 -1.42
CA VAL A 77 -10.19 -0.59 -1.33
C VAL A 77 -9.02 0.34 -1.65
N ALA A 78 -8.05 0.44 -0.75
CA ALA A 78 -6.74 1.03 -1.03
C ALA A 78 -5.77 -0.06 -1.48
N THR A 79 -4.83 0.30 -2.37
CA THR A 79 -3.74 -0.60 -2.79
C THR A 79 -2.41 0.03 -2.42
N GLN A 80 -1.48 -0.78 -1.91
CA GLN A 80 -0.20 -0.30 -1.39
C GLN A 80 0.97 -1.16 -1.84
N LEU A 81 2.08 -0.52 -2.20
CA LEU A 81 3.40 -1.12 -2.09
C LEU A 81 3.82 -1.07 -0.63
N GLU A 82 4.00 -2.25 -0.01
CA GLU A 82 4.53 -2.40 1.33
C GLU A 82 6.05 -2.36 1.32
N HIS A 83 6.67 -1.84 2.38
CA HIS A 83 8.12 -1.87 2.63
C HIS A 83 8.99 -1.59 1.40
N GLY A 84 8.71 -0.54 0.64
CA GLY A 84 9.60 -0.10 -0.43
C GLY A 84 10.88 0.50 0.17
N HIS A 85 12.04 -0.09 -0.16
CA HIS A 85 13.33 0.31 0.40
C HIS A 85 14.10 1.32 -0.47
N ASP A 86 13.69 1.50 -1.72
CA ASP A 86 14.38 2.38 -2.67
C ASP A 86 13.40 3.23 -3.48
N PHE A 87 13.94 4.37 -3.93
CA PHE A 87 13.17 5.36 -4.69
C PHE A 87 12.62 4.79 -6.01
N ASP A 88 13.41 3.99 -6.73
CA ASP A 88 13.05 3.51 -8.08
C ASP A 88 11.88 2.53 -8.01
N THR A 89 11.91 1.58 -7.08
CA THR A 89 10.80 0.63 -6.83
C THR A 89 9.51 1.38 -6.46
N ILE A 90 9.61 2.40 -5.61
CA ILE A 90 8.46 3.22 -5.21
C ILE A 90 7.90 3.99 -6.41
N MET A 91 8.75 4.59 -7.24
CA MET A 91 8.30 5.31 -8.44
C MET A 91 7.65 4.38 -9.46
N GLN A 92 8.17 3.16 -9.64
CA GLN A 92 7.55 2.14 -10.49
C GLN A 92 6.16 1.77 -9.96
N ALA A 93 6.00 1.56 -8.65
CA ALA A 93 4.70 1.26 -8.05
C ALA A 93 3.68 2.38 -8.28
N ILE A 94 4.10 3.64 -8.15
CA ILE A 94 3.26 4.81 -8.44
C ILE A 94 2.80 4.80 -9.91
N GLN A 95 3.72 4.54 -10.84
CA GLN A 95 3.41 4.46 -12.29
C GLN A 95 2.44 3.32 -12.61
N LEU A 96 2.51 2.21 -11.88
CA LEU A 96 1.62 1.06 -12.02
C LEU A 96 0.24 1.29 -11.39
N GLY A 97 0.05 2.43 -10.74
CA GLY A 97 -1.27 2.93 -10.35
C GLY A 97 -1.74 2.52 -8.96
N VAL A 98 -0.84 2.14 -8.06
CA VAL A 98 -1.22 1.96 -6.65
C VAL A 98 -1.72 3.26 -6.04
N SER A 99 -2.58 3.18 -5.05
CA SER A 99 -3.13 4.37 -4.38
C SER A 99 -2.32 4.84 -3.18
N SER A 100 -1.37 4.02 -2.76
CA SER A 100 -0.49 4.27 -1.61
C SER A 100 0.84 3.56 -1.80
N VAL A 101 1.90 4.10 -1.22
CA VAL A 101 3.22 3.48 -1.12
C VAL A 101 3.73 3.63 0.32
N MET A 102 4.48 2.66 0.80
CA MET A 102 5.22 2.77 2.04
C MET A 102 6.71 2.85 1.72
N PHE A 103 7.40 3.83 2.33
CA PHE A 103 8.85 3.90 2.33
C PHE A 103 9.36 3.40 3.68
N ASP A 104 10.12 2.33 3.66
CA ASP A 104 10.79 1.79 4.82
C ASP A 104 12.23 2.28 4.88
N GLY A 105 12.42 3.37 5.63
CA GLY A 105 13.71 3.95 5.94
C GLY A 105 14.18 3.62 7.36
N SER A 106 13.65 2.56 7.98
CA SER A 106 13.92 2.21 9.40
C SER A 106 15.39 1.90 9.69
N ASP A 107 16.14 1.43 8.69
CA ASP A 107 17.58 1.16 8.78
C ASP A 107 18.46 2.41 8.60
N LEU A 108 17.87 3.53 8.18
CA LEU A 108 18.58 4.79 7.96
C LEU A 108 18.68 5.61 9.26
N SER A 109 19.58 6.62 9.27
CA SER A 109 19.52 7.64 10.31
C SER A 109 18.19 8.39 10.23
N TYR A 110 17.73 8.94 11.34
CA TYR A 110 16.48 9.71 11.37
C TYR A 110 16.45 10.83 10.33
N GLU A 111 17.55 11.58 10.22
CA GLU A 111 17.67 12.69 9.29
C GLU A 111 17.59 12.22 7.83
N GLU A 112 18.24 11.12 7.49
CA GLU A 112 18.21 10.58 6.14
C GLU A 112 16.84 9.97 5.80
N ASN A 113 16.22 9.24 6.75
CA ASN A 113 14.85 8.74 6.61
C ASN A 113 13.87 9.89 6.32
N VAL A 114 13.92 10.95 7.13
CA VAL A 114 13.06 12.13 6.92
C VAL A 114 13.28 12.74 5.55
N LYS A 115 14.54 12.93 5.13
CA LYS A 115 14.89 13.52 3.84
C LYS A 115 14.35 12.69 2.67
N GLN A 116 14.60 11.38 2.65
CA GLN A 116 14.14 10.51 1.57
C GLN A 116 12.61 10.40 1.56
N THR A 117 11.98 10.27 2.73
CA THR A 117 10.52 10.29 2.82
C THR A 117 9.92 11.58 2.25
N GLN A 118 10.52 12.74 2.52
CA GLN A 118 10.06 14.03 1.97
C GLN A 118 10.16 14.07 0.43
N GLU A 119 11.23 13.54 -0.15
CA GLU A 119 11.39 13.45 -1.61
C GLU A 119 10.30 12.57 -2.24
N ILE A 120 10.05 11.41 -1.66
CA ILE A 120 9.00 10.49 -2.09
C ILE A 120 7.62 11.15 -1.97
N VAL A 121 7.32 11.77 -0.83
CA VAL A 121 6.04 12.48 -0.58
C VAL A 121 5.79 13.54 -1.65
N LYS A 122 6.81 14.32 -1.99
CA LYS A 122 6.69 15.38 -3.01
C LYS A 122 6.24 14.83 -4.36
N VAL A 123 6.83 13.71 -4.78
CA VAL A 123 6.46 13.07 -6.06
C VAL A 123 5.12 12.34 -5.95
N ALA A 124 4.95 11.48 -4.96
CA ALA A 124 3.73 10.68 -4.78
C ALA A 124 2.47 11.57 -4.69
N HIS A 125 2.54 12.66 -3.94
CA HIS A 125 1.41 13.59 -3.82
C HIS A 125 1.06 14.30 -5.14
N ALA A 126 2.04 14.58 -6.00
CA ALA A 126 1.78 15.12 -7.33
C ALA A 126 0.99 14.14 -8.21
N PHE A 127 1.13 12.84 -7.99
CA PHE A 127 0.35 11.78 -8.63
C PHE A 127 -0.93 11.38 -7.87
N GLY A 128 -1.22 12.03 -6.75
CA GLY A 128 -2.39 11.73 -5.92
C GLY A 128 -2.28 10.42 -5.13
N VAL A 129 -1.05 9.94 -4.89
CA VAL A 129 -0.74 8.72 -4.13
C VAL A 129 -0.39 9.09 -2.69
N ALA A 130 -0.89 8.33 -1.71
CA ALA A 130 -0.54 8.50 -0.30
C ALA A 130 0.82 7.87 0.00
N VAL A 131 1.51 8.40 1.02
CA VAL A 131 2.80 7.86 1.50
C VAL A 131 2.68 7.50 2.97
N GLU A 132 3.18 6.33 3.32
CA GLU A 132 3.46 5.86 4.66
C GLU A 132 4.97 5.86 4.87
N GLY A 133 5.43 6.22 6.06
CA GLY A 133 6.83 6.15 6.45
C GLY A 133 6.99 5.36 7.72
N GLU A 134 8.14 4.73 7.92
CA GLU A 134 8.45 3.94 9.11
C GLU A 134 9.48 4.64 9.98
N LEU A 135 9.22 4.67 11.29
CA LEU A 135 10.13 5.17 12.32
C LEU A 135 10.43 4.07 13.32
N GLY A 136 11.71 3.81 13.54
CA GLY A 136 12.17 2.75 14.42
C GLY A 136 12.11 1.38 13.75
N CYS A 137 12.89 0.45 14.27
CA CYS A 137 12.94 -0.92 13.77
C CYS A 137 11.98 -1.78 14.59
N VAL A 138 10.96 -2.33 13.93
CA VAL A 138 10.09 -3.35 14.53
C VAL A 138 10.67 -4.71 14.19
N GLY A 139 11.49 -5.23 15.08
CA GLY A 139 12.11 -6.54 15.12
C GLY A 139 12.22 -7.28 13.79
N GLY A 140 13.38 -7.23 13.18
CA GLY A 140 13.59 -7.60 11.82
C GLY A 140 13.09 -8.96 11.40
N SER A 141 12.51 -9.01 10.25
CA SER A 141 12.63 -10.17 9.37
C SER A 141 14.11 -10.31 9.05
N ALA A 142 14.77 -11.24 9.71
CA ALA A 142 16.09 -11.69 9.28
C ALA A 142 15.96 -12.39 7.93
#